data_11590f91875c688c923ee441e1216ae5
#
_entry.id   11590f91875c688c923ee441e1216ae5
#
_cell.length_a   1.000
_cell.length_b   1.000
_cell.length_c   1.000
_cell.angle_alpha   90.00
_cell.angle_beta   90.00
_cell.angle_gamma   90.00
#
_symmetry.space_group_name_H-M   'P 1'
#
loop_
_entity.id
_entity.type
_entity.pdbx_description
1 polymer ?
#
loop_
_entity_poly.entity_id
_entity_poly.type
_entity_poly.pdbx_seq_one_letter_code
_entity_poly.pdbx_strand_id
1 'polypeptide(L)'
;MKIFSTKRNKIMVLVILLVIVFFFGLKSYFKTDEQNAEAVEQTNPLALNWLSYNEGLALAEKENKYVLIDFYTDWCGYCKKMDKETYSKDEVKKILNENFVVVKVNAESENKVIENGEEITERELARLYQVSGYPTTWFLESNHSRVAPLPGYVTTEQFIPVLNYIGEGWYKSITFKEYSEKI
;
A
#
# COMPACT_ATOMS: atom_id res chain seq x y z
N MET A 1 -43.10 -25.55 -63.73
CA MET A 1 -42.29 -26.11 -62.67
C MET A 1 -41.16 -25.15 -62.33
N LYS A 2 -41.41 -23.95 -61.77
CA LYS A 2 -40.34 -22.96 -61.45
C LYS A 2 -40.69 -22.02 -60.29
N ILE A 3 -41.64 -22.33 -59.39
CA ILE A 3 -42.08 -21.40 -58.34
C ILE A 3 -41.53 -21.79 -56.93
N PHE A 4 -40.98 -22.97 -56.75
CA PHE A 4 -40.51 -23.44 -55.43
C PHE A 4 -39.05 -23.03 -55.08
N SER A 5 -38.28 -22.51 -56.02
CA SER A 5 -36.88 -22.15 -55.81
C SER A 5 -36.66 -20.82 -55.13
N THR A 6 -37.54 -19.86 -55.30
CA THR A 6 -37.34 -18.46 -54.80
C THR A 6 -37.59 -18.28 -53.34
N LYS A 7 -38.51 -19.03 -52.74
CA LYS A 7 -38.86 -18.91 -51.32
C LYS A 7 -37.76 -19.55 -50.44
N ARG A 8 -37.21 -20.67 -50.88
CA ARG A 8 -36.13 -21.39 -50.16
C ARG A 8 -34.81 -20.61 -50.15
N ASN A 9 -34.48 -19.92 -51.25
CA ASN A 9 -33.30 -19.04 -51.30
C ASN A 9 -33.45 -17.79 -50.44
N LYS A 10 -34.66 -17.21 -50.36
CA LYS A 10 -34.91 -16.05 -49.45
C LYS A 10 -34.78 -16.43 -47.98
N ILE A 11 -35.28 -17.61 -47.58
CA ILE A 11 -35.14 -18.12 -46.21
C ILE A 11 -33.68 -18.40 -45.88
N MET A 12 -32.91 -19.01 -46.79
CA MET A 12 -31.51 -19.29 -46.61
C MET A 12 -30.64 -18.03 -46.47
N VAL A 13 -30.93 -16.99 -47.29
CA VAL A 13 -30.27 -15.67 -47.17
C VAL A 13 -30.58 -15.01 -45.82
N LEU A 14 -31.83 -15.09 -45.35
CA LEU A 14 -32.26 -14.52 -44.09
C LEU A 14 -31.59 -15.21 -42.88
N VAL A 15 -31.45 -16.53 -42.93
CA VAL A 15 -30.74 -17.30 -41.90
C VAL A 15 -29.23 -16.95 -41.88
N ILE A 16 -28.61 -16.81 -43.06
CA ILE A 16 -27.18 -16.41 -43.15
C ILE A 16 -26.99 -15.00 -42.58
N LEU A 17 -27.87 -14.07 -42.89
CA LEU A 17 -27.81 -12.71 -42.33
C LEU A 17 -28.00 -12.69 -40.81
N LEU A 18 -28.90 -13.48 -40.25
CA LEU A 18 -29.06 -13.60 -38.80
C LEU A 18 -27.85 -14.21 -38.11
N VAL A 19 -27.22 -15.22 -38.73
CA VAL A 19 -25.96 -15.82 -38.22
C VAL A 19 -24.82 -14.80 -38.23
N ILE A 20 -24.71 -14.00 -39.31
CA ILE A 20 -23.69 -12.96 -39.39
C ILE A 20 -23.89 -11.86 -38.31
N VAL A 21 -25.14 -11.40 -38.13
CA VAL A 21 -25.47 -10.41 -37.09
C VAL A 21 -25.20 -10.98 -35.70
N PHE A 22 -25.51 -12.25 -35.47
CA PHE A 22 -25.26 -12.92 -34.20
C PHE A 22 -23.73 -13.05 -33.92
N PHE A 23 -22.94 -13.44 -34.93
CA PHE A 23 -21.48 -13.52 -34.80
C PHE A 23 -20.82 -12.12 -34.64
N PHE A 24 -21.31 -11.09 -35.32
CA PHE A 24 -20.84 -9.72 -35.16
C PHE A 24 -21.24 -9.14 -33.80
N GLY A 25 -22.43 -9.43 -33.31
CA GLY A 25 -22.90 -9.04 -31.99
C GLY A 25 -22.08 -9.69 -30.86
N LEU A 26 -21.76 -10.98 -31.00
CA LEU A 26 -20.90 -11.68 -30.05
C LEU A 26 -19.47 -11.12 -30.04
N LYS A 27 -18.89 -10.82 -31.20
CA LYS A 27 -17.54 -10.18 -31.24
C LYS A 27 -17.51 -8.78 -30.60
N SER A 28 -18.61 -8.03 -30.72
CA SER A 28 -18.72 -6.71 -30.05
C SER A 28 -18.88 -6.85 -28.53
N TYR A 29 -19.57 -7.90 -28.09
CA TYR A 29 -19.77 -8.17 -26.65
C TYR A 29 -18.47 -8.65 -25.98
N PHE A 30 -17.72 -9.54 -26.62
CA PHE A 30 -16.43 -10.00 -26.11
C PHE A 30 -15.32 -8.95 -26.18
N LYS A 31 -15.40 -7.96 -27.07
CA LYS A 31 -14.40 -6.89 -27.16
C LYS A 31 -14.48 -5.85 -26.04
N THR A 32 -15.64 -5.73 -25.36
CA THR A 32 -15.80 -4.85 -24.20
C THR A 32 -15.19 -5.43 -22.93
N ASP A 33 -15.07 -6.76 -22.82
CA ASP A 33 -14.47 -7.39 -21.65
C ASP A 33 -12.93 -7.39 -21.70
N GLU A 34 -12.34 -7.42 -22.91
CA GLU A 34 -10.86 -7.32 -23.07
C GLU A 34 -10.34 -5.89 -22.78
N GLN A 35 -11.11 -4.85 -23.03
CA GLN A 35 -10.68 -3.47 -22.74
C GLN A 35 -10.76 -3.10 -21.24
N ASN A 36 -11.53 -3.85 -20.45
CA ASN A 36 -11.55 -3.71 -19.00
C ASN A 36 -10.48 -4.56 -18.28
N ALA A 37 -9.84 -5.50 -18.99
CA ALA A 37 -8.75 -6.31 -18.45
C ALA A 37 -7.37 -5.64 -18.58
N GLU A 38 -7.22 -4.62 -19.44
CA GLU A 38 -5.95 -3.92 -19.65
C GLU A 38 -5.72 -2.69 -18.74
N ALA A 39 -6.70 -2.33 -17.91
CA ALA A 39 -6.52 -1.37 -16.82
C ALA A 39 -6.13 -2.08 -15.51
N VAL A 40 -5.37 -3.16 -15.56
CA VAL A 40 -4.50 -3.56 -14.46
C VAL A 40 -3.35 -2.55 -14.51
N GLU A 41 -3.53 -1.43 -13.81
CA GLU A 41 -2.48 -0.51 -13.41
C GLU A 41 -1.22 -1.33 -13.15
N GLN A 42 -0.13 -1.01 -13.83
CA GLN A 42 1.19 -1.55 -13.51
C GLN A 42 1.51 -1.02 -12.10
N THR A 43 0.94 -1.65 -11.09
CA THR A 43 1.32 -1.41 -9.71
C THR A 43 2.80 -1.77 -9.64
N ASN A 44 3.63 -0.74 -9.44
CA ASN A 44 5.03 -0.98 -9.13
C ASN A 44 5.05 -1.95 -7.94
N PRO A 45 5.51 -3.20 -8.10
CA PRO A 45 5.44 -4.22 -7.04
C PRO A 45 6.19 -3.80 -5.77
N LEU A 46 6.99 -2.74 -5.86
CA LEU A 46 7.70 -2.11 -4.75
C LEU A 46 7.01 -0.85 -4.23
N ALA A 47 5.81 -0.46 -4.72
CA ALA A 47 5.11 0.68 -4.16
C ALA A 47 4.75 0.42 -2.69
N LEU A 48 5.03 1.40 -1.80
CA LEU A 48 4.58 1.33 -0.42
C LEU A 48 3.08 1.64 -0.35
N ASN A 49 2.32 0.75 0.25
CA ASN A 49 0.90 0.97 0.53
C ASN A 49 0.73 1.62 1.90
N TRP A 50 0.77 2.95 1.95
CA TRP A 50 0.56 3.71 3.17
C TRP A 50 -0.90 3.60 3.63
N LEU A 51 -1.11 3.08 4.84
CA LEU A 51 -2.42 2.88 5.43
C LEU A 51 -2.73 3.95 6.50
N SER A 52 -4.01 4.07 6.83
CA SER A 52 -4.43 4.78 8.04
C SER A 52 -4.03 4.01 9.30
N TYR A 53 -4.06 4.68 10.46
CA TYR A 53 -3.60 4.09 11.72
C TYR A 53 -4.27 2.75 12.03
N ASN A 54 -5.60 2.72 12.11
CA ASN A 54 -6.31 1.49 12.51
C ASN A 54 -6.28 0.39 11.45
N GLU A 55 -6.31 0.75 10.16
CA GLU A 55 -6.15 -0.23 9.07
C GLU A 55 -4.77 -0.87 9.12
N GLY A 56 -3.73 -0.07 9.34
CA GLY A 56 -2.37 -0.57 9.46
C GLY A 56 -2.16 -1.50 10.64
N LEU A 57 -2.67 -1.14 11.81
CA LEU A 57 -2.60 -2.00 13.00
C LEU A 57 -3.31 -3.34 12.78
N ALA A 58 -4.54 -3.31 12.24
CA ALA A 58 -5.29 -4.52 11.97
C ALA A 58 -4.61 -5.45 10.94
N LEU A 59 -3.99 -4.85 9.91
CA LEU A 59 -3.25 -5.61 8.91
C LEU A 59 -1.97 -6.21 9.50
N ALA A 60 -1.24 -5.45 10.30
CA ALA A 60 0.00 -5.90 10.95
C ALA A 60 -0.24 -7.10 11.89
N GLU A 61 -1.31 -7.07 12.67
CA GLU A 61 -1.73 -8.18 13.52
C GLU A 61 -2.06 -9.42 12.68
N LYS A 62 -2.83 -9.26 11.60
CA LYS A 62 -3.21 -10.34 10.68
C LYS A 62 -2.02 -10.98 9.98
N GLU A 63 -1.05 -10.17 9.54
CA GLU A 63 0.12 -10.64 8.78
C GLU A 63 1.32 -10.97 9.68
N ASN A 64 1.22 -10.72 10.98
CA ASN A 64 2.30 -10.84 11.96
C ASN A 64 3.56 -10.05 11.55
N LYS A 65 3.35 -8.82 11.03
CA LYS A 65 4.42 -7.89 10.64
C LYS A 65 4.57 -6.78 11.66
N TYR A 66 5.76 -6.18 11.71
CA TYR A 66 5.97 -4.94 12.45
C TYR A 66 5.15 -3.82 11.85
N VAL A 67 4.90 -2.76 12.64
CA VAL A 67 4.31 -1.51 12.14
C VAL A 67 5.38 -0.43 12.11
N LEU A 68 5.44 0.29 11.00
CA LEU A 68 6.16 1.55 10.90
C LEU A 68 5.13 2.67 10.79
N ILE A 69 5.12 3.59 11.75
CA ILE A 69 4.25 4.78 11.71
C ILE A 69 5.13 6.00 11.40
N ASP A 70 4.82 6.68 10.30
CA ASP A 70 5.41 7.98 9.94
C ASP A 70 4.50 9.12 10.40
N PHE A 71 4.91 9.82 11.46
CA PHE A 71 4.25 11.03 11.92
C PHE A 71 4.77 12.24 11.15
N TYR A 72 3.88 12.89 10.42
CA TYR A 72 4.19 14.02 9.55
C TYR A 72 3.23 15.20 9.75
N THR A 73 3.48 16.30 9.07
CA THR A 73 2.54 17.41 8.85
C THR A 73 2.64 17.90 7.41
N ASP A 74 1.58 18.53 6.88
CA ASP A 74 1.51 18.95 5.48
C ASP A 74 2.57 20.00 5.10
N TRP A 75 2.95 20.86 6.04
CA TRP A 75 3.98 21.89 5.84
C TRP A 75 5.42 21.39 6.04
N CYS A 76 5.61 20.16 6.56
CA CYS A 76 6.92 19.64 6.94
C CYS A 76 7.83 19.38 5.72
N GLY A 77 8.82 20.25 5.52
CA GLY A 77 9.78 20.12 4.41
C GLY A 77 10.67 18.87 4.51
N TYR A 78 11.09 18.49 5.73
CA TYR A 78 11.89 17.28 5.95
C TYR A 78 11.08 15.99 5.78
N CYS A 79 9.76 16.00 6.02
CA CYS A 79 8.89 14.87 5.73
C CYS A 79 8.84 14.62 4.22
N LYS A 80 8.61 15.68 3.43
CA LYS A 80 8.63 15.61 1.97
C LYS A 80 10.00 15.15 1.43
N LYS A 81 11.09 15.58 2.10
CA LYS A 81 12.45 15.13 1.76
C LYS A 81 12.61 13.63 2.05
N MET A 82 12.12 13.15 3.20
CA MET A 82 12.18 11.73 3.56
C MET A 82 11.36 10.85 2.59
N ASP A 83 10.17 11.30 2.19
CA ASP A 83 9.37 10.63 1.16
C ASP A 83 10.16 10.50 -0.16
N LYS A 84 10.81 11.60 -0.59
CA LYS A 84 11.52 11.66 -1.88
C LYS A 84 12.86 10.95 -1.89
N GLU A 85 13.63 11.00 -0.80
CA GLU A 85 15.03 10.59 -0.78
C GLU A 85 15.28 9.28 -0.01
N THR A 86 14.37 8.89 0.89
CA THR A 86 14.51 7.68 1.72
C THR A 86 13.43 6.65 1.40
N TYR A 87 12.14 6.96 1.61
CA TYR A 87 11.06 6.00 1.38
C TYR A 87 10.89 5.64 -0.10
N SER A 88 11.31 6.50 -1.04
CA SER A 88 11.24 6.22 -2.47
C SER A 88 12.28 5.20 -2.97
N LYS A 89 13.30 4.89 -2.18
CA LYS A 89 14.39 3.97 -2.59
C LYS A 89 13.93 2.54 -2.60
N ASP A 90 14.26 1.82 -3.66
CA ASP A 90 13.78 0.45 -3.86
C ASP A 90 14.30 -0.51 -2.78
N GLU A 91 15.51 -0.29 -2.26
CA GLU A 91 16.08 -1.03 -1.14
C GLU A 91 15.24 -0.86 0.14
N VAL A 92 14.84 0.39 0.45
CA VAL A 92 13.99 0.70 1.61
C VAL A 92 12.60 0.10 1.43
N LYS A 93 11.99 0.29 0.25
CA LYS A 93 10.67 -0.27 -0.06
C LYS A 93 10.65 -1.79 0.07
N LYS A 94 11.71 -2.47 -0.40
CA LYS A 94 11.83 -3.91 -0.28
C LYS A 94 11.77 -4.36 1.18
N ILE A 95 12.62 -3.79 2.04
CA ILE A 95 12.67 -4.14 3.46
C ILE A 95 11.32 -3.82 4.15
N LEU A 96 10.72 -2.66 3.82
CA LEU A 96 9.44 -2.26 4.38
C LEU A 96 8.32 -3.23 3.96
N ASN A 97 8.20 -3.58 2.69
CA ASN A 97 7.17 -4.51 2.22
C ASN A 97 7.34 -5.93 2.78
N GLU A 98 8.59 -6.36 3.02
CA GLU A 98 8.87 -7.68 3.59
C GLU A 98 8.51 -7.77 5.07
N ASN A 99 8.86 -6.77 5.87
CA ASN A 99 8.85 -6.88 7.33
C ASN A 99 7.82 -5.98 8.03
N PHE A 100 7.31 -4.95 7.35
CA PHE A 100 6.49 -3.93 7.99
C PHE A 100 5.16 -3.71 7.26
N VAL A 101 4.17 -3.27 8.02
CA VAL A 101 3.02 -2.53 7.54
C VAL A 101 3.31 -1.05 7.77
N VAL A 102 3.17 -0.23 6.72
CA VAL A 102 3.50 1.20 6.77
C VAL A 102 2.24 2.04 6.97
N VAL A 103 2.30 2.95 7.93
CA VAL A 103 1.20 3.81 8.38
C VAL A 103 1.64 5.27 8.33
N LYS A 104 0.79 6.16 7.81
CA LYS A 104 0.99 7.61 7.90
C LYS A 104 -0.04 8.24 8.84
N VAL A 105 0.44 9.11 9.72
CA VAL A 105 -0.37 9.87 10.67
C VAL A 105 -0.04 11.36 10.55
N ASN A 106 -1.02 12.18 10.17
CA ASN A 106 -0.85 13.62 10.18
C ASN A 106 -1.04 14.16 11.59
N ALA A 107 0.06 14.54 12.24
CA ALA A 107 0.09 14.97 13.63
C ALA A 107 -0.68 16.27 13.94
N GLU A 108 -1.26 16.91 12.93
CA GLU A 108 -2.12 18.09 13.08
C GLU A 108 -3.58 17.84 12.66
N SER A 109 -3.89 16.62 12.19
CA SER A 109 -5.22 16.25 11.71
C SER A 109 -6.19 16.04 12.88
N GLU A 110 -7.46 16.40 12.62
CA GLU A 110 -8.60 16.09 13.49
C GLU A 110 -9.29 14.76 13.10
N ASN A 111 -8.73 14.02 12.13
CA ASN A 111 -9.24 12.69 11.79
C ASN A 111 -9.24 11.80 13.03
N LYS A 112 -10.27 10.96 13.14
CA LYS A 112 -10.46 10.10 14.29
C LYS A 112 -9.77 8.75 14.08
N VAL A 113 -9.14 8.29 15.14
CA VAL A 113 -8.52 6.96 15.25
C VAL A 113 -8.94 6.33 16.57
N ILE A 114 -8.87 5.02 16.65
CA ILE A 114 -9.10 4.27 17.89
C ILE A 114 -7.74 3.85 18.45
N GLU A 115 -7.46 4.28 19.68
CA GLU A 115 -6.28 3.88 20.44
C GLU A 115 -6.71 3.35 21.79
N ASN A 116 -6.35 2.10 22.11
CA ASN A 116 -6.75 1.42 23.36
C ASN A 116 -8.27 1.42 23.64
N GLY A 117 -9.09 1.38 22.57
CA GLY A 117 -10.55 1.41 22.65
C GLY A 117 -11.18 2.79 22.81
N GLU A 118 -10.39 3.84 22.84
CA GLU A 118 -10.84 5.23 22.90
C GLU A 118 -10.73 5.90 21.53
N GLU A 119 -11.73 6.70 21.15
CA GLU A 119 -11.70 7.53 19.95
C GLU A 119 -10.98 8.83 20.25
N ILE A 120 -9.85 9.05 19.57
CA ILE A 120 -9.04 10.26 19.69
C ILE A 120 -8.72 10.83 18.31
N THR A 121 -8.16 12.03 18.24
CA THR A 121 -7.65 12.58 16.97
C THR A 121 -6.23 12.09 16.66
N GLU A 122 -5.83 12.12 15.38
CA GLU A 122 -4.42 11.88 14.98
C GLU A 122 -3.45 12.83 15.69
N ARG A 123 -3.87 14.06 15.95
CA ARG A 123 -3.11 15.02 16.76
C ARG A 123 -2.92 14.55 18.20
N GLU A 124 -3.95 14.04 18.83
CA GLU A 124 -3.86 13.48 20.18
C GLU A 124 -3.01 12.21 20.20
N LEU A 125 -3.14 11.37 19.16
CA LEU A 125 -2.30 10.20 18.98
C LEU A 125 -0.81 10.58 18.92
N ALA A 126 -0.44 11.59 18.12
CA ALA A 126 0.94 12.07 18.05
C ALA A 126 1.49 12.53 19.40
N ARG A 127 0.64 13.17 20.23
CA ARG A 127 1.00 13.53 21.61
C ARG A 127 1.20 12.32 22.51
N LEU A 128 0.33 11.31 22.43
CA LEU A 128 0.47 10.03 23.15
C LEU A 128 1.76 9.30 22.80
N TYR A 129 2.20 9.43 21.54
CA TYR A 129 3.49 8.91 21.06
C TYR A 129 4.67 9.84 21.36
N GLN A 130 4.44 10.94 22.09
CA GLN A 130 5.46 11.94 22.47
C GLN A 130 6.22 12.51 21.28
N VAL A 131 5.53 12.67 20.13
CA VAL A 131 6.09 13.27 18.93
C VAL A 131 6.28 14.77 19.16
N SER A 132 7.54 15.23 19.17
CA SER A 132 7.91 16.62 19.43
C SER A 132 8.49 17.34 18.22
N GLY A 133 8.67 16.65 17.11
CA GLY A 133 9.18 17.18 15.84
C GLY A 133 8.89 16.25 14.67
N TYR A 134 9.06 16.74 13.45
CA TYR A 134 8.71 16.01 12.23
C TYR A 134 9.84 15.96 11.21
N PRO A 135 9.97 14.81 10.47
CA PRO A 135 9.23 13.57 10.68
C PRO A 135 9.63 12.86 11.97
N THR A 136 8.77 12.00 12.49
CA THR A 136 9.15 11.03 13.53
C THR A 136 8.60 9.67 13.12
N THR A 137 9.48 8.70 12.96
CA THR A 137 9.11 7.31 12.69
C THR A 137 9.00 6.54 14.00
N TRP A 138 7.88 5.83 14.21
CA TRP A 138 7.72 4.90 15.32
C TRP A 138 7.66 3.46 14.82
N PHE A 139 8.27 2.55 15.56
CA PHE A 139 8.21 1.11 15.32
C PHE A 139 7.39 0.43 16.40
N LEU A 140 6.47 -0.48 15.98
CA LEU A 140 5.69 -1.31 16.87
C LEU A 140 5.83 -2.77 16.46
N GLU A 141 5.60 -3.67 17.42
CA GLU A 141 5.37 -5.09 17.14
C GLU A 141 3.98 -5.30 16.50
N SER A 142 3.73 -6.48 15.97
CA SER A 142 2.44 -6.86 15.39
C SER A 142 1.28 -6.82 16.40
N ASN A 143 1.55 -6.96 17.68
CA ASN A 143 0.60 -6.83 18.79
C ASN A 143 0.43 -5.39 19.29
N HIS A 144 0.95 -4.42 18.54
CA HIS A 144 0.93 -2.97 18.80
C HIS A 144 1.82 -2.49 19.96
N SER A 145 2.62 -3.36 20.56
CA SER A 145 3.60 -2.96 21.57
C SER A 145 4.65 -2.02 20.97
N ARG A 146 4.88 -0.88 21.60
CA ARG A 146 5.84 0.13 21.12
C ARG A 146 7.27 -0.38 21.30
N VAL A 147 8.07 -0.33 20.21
CA VAL A 147 9.48 -0.73 20.21
C VAL A 147 10.38 0.47 20.43
N ALA A 148 10.40 1.42 19.50
CA ALA A 148 11.26 2.59 19.58
C ALA A 148 10.82 3.70 18.63
N PRO A 149 11.03 5.00 18.97
CA PRO A 149 10.98 6.10 18.03
C PRO A 149 12.29 6.32 17.29
N LEU A 150 12.21 6.86 16.10
CA LEU A 150 13.33 7.40 15.33
C LEU A 150 12.96 8.83 14.92
N PRO A 151 13.37 9.85 15.69
CA PRO A 151 13.01 11.24 15.41
C PRO A 151 13.91 11.84 14.33
N GLY A 152 13.29 12.70 13.49
CA GLY A 152 13.97 13.46 12.47
C GLY A 152 14.13 12.76 11.14
N TYR A 153 14.61 13.53 10.15
CA TYR A 153 14.97 13.01 8.84
C TYR A 153 16.21 12.11 8.93
N VAL A 154 16.14 10.96 8.28
CA VAL A 154 17.28 10.04 8.12
C VAL A 154 17.52 9.74 6.64
N THR A 155 18.78 9.59 6.26
CA THR A 155 19.15 9.16 4.91
C THR A 155 18.90 7.67 4.71
N THR A 156 18.92 7.21 3.47
CA THR A 156 18.79 5.78 3.14
C THR A 156 19.82 4.93 3.87
N GLU A 157 21.08 5.38 3.90
CA GLU A 157 22.20 4.66 4.51
C GLU A 157 22.04 4.53 6.02
N GLN A 158 21.42 5.52 6.66
CA GLN A 158 21.14 5.49 8.10
C GLN A 158 19.88 4.65 8.40
N PHE A 159 18.92 4.62 7.50
CA PHE A 159 17.63 4.00 7.73
C PHE A 159 17.65 2.48 7.56
N ILE A 160 18.37 1.97 6.53
CA ILE A 160 18.47 0.53 6.26
C ILE A 160 18.95 -0.28 7.47
N PRO A 161 20.03 0.10 8.17
CA PRO A 161 20.45 -0.61 9.37
C PRO A 161 19.38 -0.64 10.47
N VAL A 162 18.63 0.45 10.65
CA VAL A 162 17.53 0.52 11.63
C VAL A 162 16.39 -0.41 11.24
N LEU A 163 15.99 -0.40 9.95
CA LEU A 163 14.95 -1.27 9.45
C LEU A 163 15.29 -2.76 9.63
N ASN A 164 16.52 -3.15 9.31
CA ASN A 164 16.97 -4.53 9.49
C ASN A 164 17.05 -4.90 10.97
N TYR A 165 17.57 -4.00 11.82
CA TYR A 165 17.65 -4.23 13.27
C TYR A 165 16.28 -4.50 13.90
N ILE A 166 15.26 -3.76 13.50
CA ILE A 166 13.88 -3.95 13.98
C ILE A 166 13.22 -5.12 13.25
N GLY A 167 13.24 -5.13 11.90
CA GLY A 167 12.53 -6.10 11.08
C GLY A 167 13.01 -7.55 11.24
N GLU A 168 14.27 -7.76 11.58
CA GLU A 168 14.83 -9.08 11.88
C GLU A 168 14.79 -9.42 13.39
N GLY A 169 14.27 -8.52 14.22
CA GLY A 169 14.08 -8.75 15.64
C GLY A 169 15.35 -8.66 16.51
N TRP A 170 16.47 -8.12 15.99
CA TRP A 170 17.73 -8.00 16.73
C TRP A 170 17.61 -7.16 18.00
N TYR A 171 16.70 -6.17 18.03
CA TYR A 171 16.45 -5.33 19.21
C TYR A 171 16.04 -6.11 20.46
N LYS A 172 15.57 -7.36 20.29
CA LYS A 172 15.20 -8.25 21.40
C LYS A 172 16.41 -8.87 22.10
N SER A 173 17.59 -8.84 21.46
CA SER A 173 18.77 -9.60 21.89
C SER A 173 20.00 -8.75 22.12
N ILE A 174 20.20 -7.69 21.33
CA ILE A 174 21.39 -6.83 21.40
C ILE A 174 21.00 -5.37 21.21
N THR A 175 21.83 -4.45 21.65
CA THR A 175 21.65 -3.01 21.43
C THR A 175 21.90 -2.64 19.97
N PHE A 176 21.34 -1.51 19.51
CA PHE A 176 21.63 -1.02 18.15
C PHE A 176 23.11 -0.74 17.92
N LYS A 177 23.83 -0.29 18.96
CA LYS A 177 25.27 -0.08 18.89
C LYS A 177 26.01 -1.39 18.59
N GLU A 178 25.74 -2.44 19.37
CA GLU A 178 26.35 -3.76 19.15
C GLU A 178 25.99 -4.36 17.79
N TYR A 179 24.78 -4.10 17.31
CA TYR A 179 24.35 -4.50 15.96
C TYR A 179 25.16 -3.76 14.89
N SER A 180 25.29 -2.44 15.00
CA SER A 180 25.97 -1.60 14.01
C SER A 180 27.48 -1.86 13.92
N GLU A 181 28.10 -2.43 14.96
CA GLU A 181 29.51 -2.83 14.96
C GLU A 181 29.73 -4.19 14.23
N LYS A 182 28.68 -4.91 13.89
CA LYS A 182 28.73 -6.24 13.25
C LYS A 182 28.44 -6.23 11.75
N ILE A 183 27.90 -5.13 11.21
CA ILE A 183 27.48 -5.01 9.80
C ILE A 183 28.49 -4.25 8.95
#